data_94ba73b203f04992e0ebadd0a9d25c83
#
_entry.id   94ba73b203f04992e0ebadd0a9d25c83
#
_cell.length_a   1.000
_cell.length_b   1.000
_cell.length_c   1.000
_cell.angle_alpha   90.00
_cell.angle_beta   90.00
_cell.angle_gamma   90.00
#
_symmetry.space_group_name_H-M   'P 1'
#
loop_
_entity.id
_entity.type
_entity.pdbx_description
1 polymer ?
#
loop_
_entity_poly.entity_id
_entity_poly.type
_entity_poly.pdbx_seq_one_letter_code
_entity_poly.pdbx_strand_id
1 'polypeptide(L)'
;VADQRRRLFEALLELINEHGLGGVRISELVAHAGVSRRSFYEHFHNKEECLLAAFDASVQRLTEAMAHAYDPKMEGREQVQAIVRSLFDATLERPNATRLVCVDVIAAGAEGMERWAQGAARFESYLGEVFARAPGEGGIPEPVTKAVVGALRKILYSRVASGQSGRALRAELERALPEVVEWICCYYPSPEGIPMRPRRLRNVQRAGRH
;
A
#
# COMPACT_ATOMS: atom_id res chain seq x y z
N VAL A 1 6.92 1.86 -25.97
CA VAL A 1 6.01 0.84 -25.41
C VAL A 1 5.84 1.05 -23.90
N ALA A 2 6.90 1.00 -23.09
CA ALA A 2 6.83 1.17 -21.64
C ALA A 2 6.22 2.52 -21.22
N ASP A 3 6.57 3.62 -21.90
CA ASP A 3 6.06 4.96 -21.61
C ASP A 3 4.55 5.10 -21.92
N GLN A 4 4.05 4.47 -22.98
CA GLN A 4 2.62 4.48 -23.32
C GLN A 4 1.80 3.75 -22.25
N ARG A 5 2.27 2.58 -21.76
CA ARG A 5 1.62 1.84 -20.66
C ARG A 5 1.58 2.67 -19.38
N ARG A 6 2.70 3.33 -19.03
CA ARG A 6 2.76 4.21 -17.85
C ARG A 6 1.74 5.34 -17.94
N ARG A 7 1.65 6.03 -19.10
CA ARG A 7 0.66 7.12 -19.29
C ARG A 7 -0.77 6.62 -19.24
N LEU A 8 -1.06 5.42 -19.80
CA LEU A 8 -2.37 4.79 -19.69
C LEU A 8 -2.74 4.48 -18.24
N PHE A 9 -1.79 3.96 -17.44
CA PHE A 9 -2.04 3.70 -16.03
C PHE A 9 -2.33 4.97 -15.24
N GLU A 10 -1.53 6.01 -15.43
CA GLU A 10 -1.71 7.31 -14.75
C GLU A 10 -3.08 7.91 -15.09
N ALA A 11 -3.42 7.98 -16.37
CA ALA A 11 -4.72 8.48 -16.84
C ALA A 11 -5.89 7.64 -16.30
N LEU A 12 -5.77 6.32 -16.30
CA LEU A 12 -6.81 5.43 -15.80
C LEU A 12 -7.07 5.68 -14.30
N LEU A 13 -6.00 5.81 -13.49
CA LEU A 13 -6.13 6.04 -12.05
C LEU A 13 -6.74 7.39 -11.72
N GLU A 14 -6.45 8.44 -12.50
CA GLU A 14 -7.08 9.75 -12.37
C GLU A 14 -8.58 9.68 -12.68
N LEU A 15 -8.95 9.09 -13.80
CA LEU A 15 -10.34 8.94 -14.22
C LEU A 15 -11.15 8.04 -13.26
N ILE A 16 -10.57 6.99 -12.72
CA ILE A 16 -11.23 6.15 -11.70
C ILE A 16 -11.48 6.95 -10.42
N ASN A 17 -10.55 7.80 -10.04
CA ASN A 17 -10.73 8.65 -8.87
C ASN A 17 -11.90 9.63 -9.02
N GLU A 18 -12.16 10.10 -10.23
CA GLU A 18 -13.23 11.05 -10.54
C GLU A 18 -14.59 10.37 -10.76
N HIS A 19 -14.61 9.25 -11.49
CA HIS A 19 -15.85 8.67 -12.03
C HIS A 19 -16.10 7.21 -11.61
N GLY A 20 -15.15 6.60 -10.90
CA GLY A 20 -15.12 5.14 -10.69
C GLY A 20 -14.83 4.36 -11.98
N LEU A 21 -14.48 3.09 -11.88
CA LEU A 21 -14.15 2.26 -13.07
C LEU A 21 -15.32 2.18 -14.06
N GLY A 22 -16.55 2.06 -13.57
CA GLY A 22 -17.75 2.00 -14.43
C GLY A 22 -17.94 3.22 -15.31
N GLY A 23 -17.59 4.41 -14.81
CA GLY A 23 -17.71 5.68 -15.52
C GLY A 23 -16.64 5.92 -16.58
N VAL A 24 -15.49 5.25 -16.51
CA VAL A 24 -14.38 5.45 -17.45
C VAL A 24 -14.71 4.89 -18.84
N ARG A 25 -14.57 5.73 -19.87
CA ARG A 25 -14.67 5.34 -21.28
C ARG A 25 -13.28 5.21 -21.90
N ILE A 26 -13.06 4.22 -22.78
CA ILE A 26 -11.76 4.03 -23.45
C ILE A 26 -11.40 5.27 -24.31
N SER A 27 -12.36 5.93 -24.94
CA SER A 27 -12.12 7.17 -25.70
C SER A 27 -11.56 8.30 -24.84
N GLU A 28 -12.06 8.44 -23.63
CA GLU A 28 -11.60 9.43 -22.65
C GLU A 28 -10.22 9.05 -22.11
N LEU A 29 -10.03 7.77 -21.74
CA LEU A 29 -8.75 7.25 -21.27
C LEU A 29 -7.61 7.49 -22.26
N VAL A 30 -7.81 7.16 -23.55
CA VAL A 30 -6.75 7.35 -24.55
C VAL A 30 -6.48 8.83 -24.84
N ALA A 31 -7.50 9.67 -24.83
CA ALA A 31 -7.35 11.12 -24.98
C ALA A 31 -6.54 11.70 -23.80
N HIS A 32 -6.88 11.31 -22.58
CA HIS A 32 -6.20 11.76 -21.35
C HIS A 32 -4.73 11.28 -21.31
N ALA A 33 -4.48 10.02 -21.71
CA ALA A 33 -3.14 9.44 -21.79
C ALA A 33 -2.29 9.97 -22.97
N GLY A 34 -2.90 10.68 -23.94
CA GLY A 34 -2.21 11.13 -25.14
C GLY A 34 -1.71 9.96 -26.01
N VAL A 35 -2.51 8.88 -26.12
CA VAL A 35 -2.22 7.71 -26.94
C VAL A 35 -3.36 7.47 -27.93
N SER A 36 -3.09 6.72 -29.01
CA SER A 36 -4.14 6.35 -29.96
C SER A 36 -5.00 5.21 -29.42
N ARG A 37 -6.27 5.13 -29.88
CA ARG A 37 -7.15 4.00 -29.56
C ARG A 37 -6.55 2.67 -30.04
N ARG A 38 -5.84 2.69 -31.19
CA ARG A 38 -5.12 1.53 -31.69
C ARG A 38 -4.03 1.08 -30.72
N SER A 39 -3.20 2.02 -30.25
CA SER A 39 -2.15 1.69 -29.27
C SER A 39 -2.71 1.14 -27.95
N PHE A 40 -3.89 1.59 -27.52
CA PHE A 40 -4.55 0.99 -26.37
C PHE A 40 -4.85 -0.49 -26.61
N TYR A 41 -5.48 -0.83 -27.74
CA TYR A 41 -5.85 -2.21 -28.07
C TYR A 41 -4.65 -3.10 -28.45
N GLU A 42 -3.50 -2.55 -28.75
CA GLU A 42 -2.23 -3.27 -28.85
C GLU A 42 -1.71 -3.75 -27.48
N HIS A 43 -2.17 -3.13 -26.39
CA HIS A 43 -1.74 -3.42 -25.02
C HIS A 43 -2.80 -4.11 -24.16
N PHE A 44 -4.08 -3.78 -24.35
CA PHE A 44 -5.19 -4.21 -23.50
C PHE A 44 -6.46 -4.43 -24.30
N HIS A 45 -7.20 -5.50 -24.00
CA HIS A 45 -8.48 -5.78 -24.67
C HIS A 45 -9.62 -4.90 -24.12
N ASN A 46 -9.57 -4.51 -22.85
CA ASN A 46 -10.55 -3.69 -22.16
C ASN A 46 -9.91 -2.85 -21.04
N LYS A 47 -10.71 -2.01 -20.39
CA LYS A 47 -10.23 -1.15 -19.30
C LYS A 47 -9.98 -1.93 -18.00
N GLU A 48 -10.66 -3.03 -17.80
CA GLU A 48 -10.48 -3.95 -16.67
C GLU A 48 -9.09 -4.61 -16.73
N GLU A 49 -8.67 -5.09 -17.89
CA GLU A 49 -7.32 -5.63 -18.09
C GLU A 49 -6.24 -4.55 -17.87
N CYS A 50 -6.49 -3.32 -18.34
CA CYS A 50 -5.59 -2.20 -18.07
C CYS A 50 -5.51 -1.90 -16.57
N LEU A 51 -6.63 -1.95 -15.83
CA LEU A 51 -6.67 -1.78 -14.38
C LEU A 51 -5.87 -2.86 -13.65
N LEU A 52 -6.04 -4.13 -14.02
CA LEU A 52 -5.32 -5.24 -13.41
C LEU A 52 -3.81 -5.14 -13.67
N ALA A 53 -3.40 -4.76 -14.88
CA ALA A 53 -1.99 -4.50 -15.19
C ALA A 53 -1.42 -3.31 -14.42
N ALA A 54 -2.21 -2.25 -14.21
CA ALA A 54 -1.84 -1.11 -13.37
C ALA A 54 -1.71 -1.50 -11.89
N PHE A 55 -2.59 -2.40 -11.41
CA PHE A 55 -2.52 -2.97 -10.09
C PHE A 55 -1.22 -3.77 -9.88
N ASP A 56 -0.91 -4.70 -10.78
CA ASP A 56 0.31 -5.50 -10.72
C ASP A 56 1.57 -4.63 -10.69
N ALA A 57 1.63 -3.60 -11.56
CA ALA A 57 2.73 -2.63 -11.58
C ALA A 57 2.82 -1.81 -10.28
N SER A 58 1.69 -1.49 -9.66
CA SER A 58 1.64 -0.75 -8.41
C SER A 58 2.09 -1.61 -7.22
N VAL A 59 1.65 -2.87 -7.14
CA VAL A 59 2.11 -3.85 -6.15
C VAL A 59 3.61 -4.07 -6.27
N GLN A 60 4.11 -4.28 -7.50
CA GLN A 60 5.54 -4.46 -7.76
C GLN A 60 6.35 -3.27 -7.24
N ARG A 61 5.96 -2.04 -7.59
CA ARG A 61 6.65 -0.83 -7.14
C ARG A 61 6.67 -0.67 -5.62
N LEU A 62 5.55 -0.93 -4.95
CA LEU A 62 5.49 -0.85 -3.49
C LEU A 62 6.38 -1.91 -2.83
N THR A 63 6.38 -3.14 -3.36
CA THR A 63 7.25 -4.22 -2.87
C THR A 63 8.72 -3.89 -3.09
N GLU A 64 9.09 -3.34 -4.25
CA GLU A 64 10.46 -2.89 -4.55
C GLU A 64 10.90 -1.77 -3.60
N ALA A 65 10.05 -0.78 -3.31
CA ALA A 65 10.35 0.28 -2.37
C ALA A 65 10.68 -0.28 -0.97
N MET A 66 9.89 -1.24 -0.51
CA MET A 66 10.15 -1.92 0.76
C MET A 66 11.45 -2.75 0.72
N ALA A 67 11.70 -3.46 -0.38
CA ALA A 67 12.90 -4.26 -0.55
C ALA A 67 14.19 -3.40 -0.57
N HIS A 68 14.14 -2.24 -1.21
CA HIS A 68 15.25 -1.29 -1.21
C HIS A 68 15.53 -0.68 0.18
N ALA A 69 14.52 -0.58 1.03
CA ALA A 69 14.67 -0.09 2.40
C ALA A 69 15.20 -1.18 3.38
N TYR A 70 15.26 -2.44 2.93
CA TYR A 70 15.82 -3.51 3.72
C TYR A 70 17.34 -3.46 3.74
N ASP A 71 17.94 -3.34 4.93
CA ASP A 71 19.38 -3.47 5.15
C ASP A 71 19.65 -4.65 6.09
N PRO A 72 20.38 -5.69 5.66
CA PRO A 72 20.68 -6.84 6.50
C PRO A 72 21.53 -6.51 7.75
N LYS A 73 22.11 -5.32 7.83
CA LYS A 73 22.87 -4.83 8.99
C LYS A 73 22.00 -4.06 9.99
N MET A 74 20.81 -3.68 9.56
CA MET A 74 19.85 -2.93 10.39
C MET A 74 18.94 -3.92 11.10
N GLU A 75 18.73 -3.73 12.39
CA GLU A 75 17.94 -4.66 13.20
C GLU A 75 16.73 -3.99 13.86
N GLY A 76 15.74 -4.82 14.17
CA GLY A 76 14.61 -4.47 15.01
C GLY A 76 13.85 -3.24 14.55
N ARG A 77 13.73 -2.27 15.46
CA ARG A 77 12.94 -1.05 15.25
C ARG A 77 13.39 -0.21 14.06
N GLU A 78 14.67 -0.09 13.84
CA GLU A 78 15.22 0.72 12.74
C GLU A 78 14.83 0.14 11.39
N GLN A 79 14.90 -1.19 11.24
CA GLN A 79 14.48 -1.89 10.03
C GLN A 79 12.98 -1.72 9.78
N VAL A 80 12.14 -1.90 10.80
CA VAL A 80 10.69 -1.67 10.69
C VAL A 80 10.40 -0.22 10.28
N GLN A 81 11.08 0.75 10.90
CA GLN A 81 10.91 2.17 10.57
C GLN A 81 11.31 2.47 9.12
N ALA A 82 12.40 1.92 8.62
CA ALA A 82 12.86 2.12 7.25
C ALA A 82 11.84 1.57 6.24
N ILE A 83 11.31 0.37 6.47
CA ILE A 83 10.32 -0.28 5.60
C ILE A 83 9.01 0.50 5.61
N VAL A 84 8.48 0.88 6.78
CA VAL A 84 7.21 1.64 6.86
C VAL A 84 7.37 3.02 6.22
N ARG A 85 8.50 3.68 6.43
CA ARG A 85 8.81 4.97 5.79
C ARG A 85 8.83 4.85 4.28
N SER A 86 9.50 3.85 3.72
CA SER A 86 9.57 3.66 2.26
C SER A 86 8.18 3.43 1.64
N LEU A 87 7.30 2.71 2.34
CA LEU A 87 5.91 2.51 1.93
C LEU A 87 5.11 3.83 1.95
N PHE A 88 5.32 4.67 2.98
CA PHE A 88 4.69 5.98 3.08
C PHE A 88 5.19 6.95 2.01
N ASP A 89 6.49 6.98 1.75
CA ASP A 89 7.09 7.80 0.70
C ASP A 89 6.58 7.39 -0.69
N ALA A 90 6.52 6.07 -0.97
CA ALA A 90 5.93 5.55 -2.21
C ALA A 90 4.44 5.89 -2.36
N THR A 91 3.71 5.99 -1.24
CA THR A 91 2.30 6.46 -1.21
C THR A 91 2.20 7.95 -1.52
N LEU A 92 3.11 8.77 -0.99
CA LEU A 92 3.16 10.22 -1.26
C LEU A 92 3.48 10.52 -2.73
N GLU A 93 4.34 9.73 -3.34
CA GLU A 93 4.69 9.88 -4.76
C GLU A 93 3.50 9.58 -5.68
N ARG A 94 2.72 8.53 -5.37
CA ARG A 94 1.62 8.05 -6.21
C ARG A 94 0.41 7.60 -5.39
N PRO A 95 -0.34 8.53 -4.79
CA PRO A 95 -1.48 8.20 -3.91
C PRO A 95 -2.58 7.42 -4.62
N ASN A 96 -2.88 7.72 -5.90
CA ASN A 96 -3.86 6.98 -6.68
C ASN A 96 -3.45 5.52 -6.92
N ALA A 97 -2.16 5.24 -7.11
CA ALA A 97 -1.65 3.87 -7.25
C ALA A 97 -1.79 3.10 -5.92
N THR A 98 -1.53 3.73 -4.78
CA THR A 98 -1.76 3.12 -3.46
C THR A 98 -3.25 2.88 -3.22
N ARG A 99 -4.13 3.80 -3.61
CA ARG A 99 -5.57 3.60 -3.54
C ARG A 99 -6.04 2.42 -4.39
N LEU A 100 -5.50 2.26 -5.61
CA LEU A 100 -5.77 1.10 -6.45
C LEU A 100 -5.42 -0.20 -5.73
N VAL A 101 -4.22 -0.30 -5.15
CA VAL A 101 -3.76 -1.50 -4.41
C VAL A 101 -4.62 -1.79 -3.18
N CYS A 102 -5.11 -0.74 -2.51
CA CYS A 102 -5.90 -0.92 -1.31
C CYS A 102 -7.36 -1.31 -1.59
N VAL A 103 -8.00 -0.75 -2.65
CA VAL A 103 -9.44 -0.86 -2.84
C VAL A 103 -9.89 -0.94 -4.29
N ASP A 104 -9.43 -0.05 -5.18
CA ASP A 104 -10.12 0.16 -6.46
C ASP A 104 -10.04 -1.07 -7.40
N VAL A 105 -9.04 -1.94 -7.23
CA VAL A 105 -8.91 -3.19 -8.01
C VAL A 105 -10.12 -4.11 -7.87
N ILE A 106 -10.84 -4.05 -6.75
CA ILE A 106 -12.04 -4.86 -6.50
C ILE A 106 -13.15 -4.51 -7.52
N ALA A 107 -13.15 -3.31 -8.08
CA ALA A 107 -14.09 -2.91 -9.13
C ALA A 107 -13.99 -3.73 -10.43
N ALA A 108 -12.88 -4.46 -10.63
CA ALA A 108 -12.74 -5.43 -11.73
C ALA A 108 -13.43 -6.80 -11.45
N GLY A 109 -14.25 -6.89 -10.41
CA GLY A 109 -15.03 -8.09 -10.08
C GLY A 109 -14.20 -9.24 -9.54
N ALA A 110 -14.54 -10.49 -9.91
CA ALA A 110 -13.90 -11.68 -9.36
C ALA A 110 -12.40 -11.73 -9.63
N GLU A 111 -11.95 -11.33 -10.83
CA GLU A 111 -10.53 -11.28 -11.18
C GLU A 111 -9.79 -10.22 -10.35
N GLY A 112 -10.42 -9.06 -10.10
CA GLY A 112 -9.89 -8.03 -9.22
C GLY A 112 -9.72 -8.51 -7.78
N MET A 113 -10.67 -9.27 -7.26
CA MET A 113 -10.62 -9.90 -5.94
C MET A 113 -9.46 -10.91 -5.84
N GLU A 114 -9.29 -11.73 -6.86
CA GLU A 114 -8.19 -12.71 -6.91
C GLU A 114 -6.82 -12.02 -6.96
N ARG A 115 -6.65 -11.01 -7.84
CA ARG A 115 -5.42 -10.21 -7.92
C ARG A 115 -5.11 -9.49 -6.61
N TRP A 116 -6.14 -8.98 -5.96
CA TRP A 116 -6.01 -8.35 -4.66
C TRP A 116 -5.48 -9.33 -3.60
N ALA A 117 -6.01 -10.55 -3.54
CA ALA A 117 -5.54 -11.59 -2.62
C ALA A 117 -4.08 -12.00 -2.92
N GLN A 118 -3.71 -12.15 -4.20
CA GLN A 118 -2.34 -12.43 -4.62
C GLN A 118 -1.38 -11.29 -4.25
N GLY A 119 -1.81 -10.03 -4.42
CA GLY A 119 -1.03 -8.86 -4.01
C GLY A 119 -0.79 -8.82 -2.50
N ALA A 120 -1.83 -9.07 -1.70
CA ALA A 120 -1.71 -9.16 -0.24
C ALA A 120 -0.71 -10.26 0.18
N ALA A 121 -0.80 -11.46 -0.42
CA ALA A 121 0.10 -12.57 -0.15
C ALA A 121 1.57 -12.23 -0.45
N ARG A 122 1.86 -11.42 -1.46
CA ARG A 122 3.24 -10.96 -1.74
C ARG A 122 3.79 -10.08 -0.61
N PHE A 123 2.98 -9.15 -0.09
CA PHE A 123 3.39 -8.33 1.05
C PHE A 123 3.56 -9.17 2.32
N GLU A 124 2.66 -10.13 2.56
CA GLU A 124 2.73 -11.05 3.69
C GLU A 124 4.00 -11.90 3.63
N SER A 125 4.31 -12.47 2.46
CA SER A 125 5.54 -13.25 2.24
C SER A 125 6.79 -12.42 2.50
N TYR A 126 6.85 -11.21 1.94
CA TYR A 126 7.99 -10.31 2.14
C TYR A 126 8.19 -9.94 3.61
N LEU A 127 7.12 -9.53 4.31
CA LEU A 127 7.21 -9.21 5.74
C LEU A 127 7.52 -10.44 6.57
N GLY A 128 7.01 -11.60 6.21
CA GLY A 128 7.33 -12.88 6.85
C GLY A 128 8.83 -13.18 6.78
N GLU A 129 9.48 -12.95 5.63
CA GLU A 129 10.92 -13.10 5.48
C GLU A 129 11.73 -12.10 6.33
N VAL A 130 11.28 -10.84 6.39
CA VAL A 130 11.89 -9.82 7.25
C VAL A 130 11.76 -10.21 8.73
N PHE A 131 10.58 -10.66 9.14
CA PHE A 131 10.31 -11.05 10.53
C PHE A 131 10.98 -12.37 10.92
N ALA A 132 11.19 -13.31 9.98
CA ALA A 132 11.92 -14.54 10.25
C ALA A 132 13.40 -14.30 10.60
N ARG A 133 13.96 -13.16 10.22
CA ARG A 133 15.33 -12.73 10.56
C ARG A 133 15.41 -11.96 11.87
N ALA A 134 14.26 -11.74 12.53
CA ALA A 134 14.24 -11.11 13.85
C ALA A 134 14.97 -11.97 14.88
N PRO A 135 15.73 -11.38 15.81
CA PRO A 135 16.38 -12.12 16.87
C PRO A 135 15.35 -12.76 17.79
N GLY A 136 15.49 -14.06 18.08
CA GLY A 136 14.60 -14.82 18.95
C GLY A 136 14.17 -16.17 18.35
N GLU A 137 13.85 -17.14 19.21
CA GLU A 137 13.33 -18.44 18.75
C GLU A 137 11.87 -18.30 18.32
N GLY A 138 11.58 -18.63 17.05
CA GLY A 138 10.20 -18.82 16.57
C GLY A 138 9.64 -17.76 15.62
N GLY A 139 10.34 -16.64 15.36
CA GLY A 139 9.86 -15.60 14.43
C GLY A 139 8.50 -15.01 14.83
N ILE A 140 7.91 -14.20 13.93
CA ILE A 140 6.55 -13.66 14.13
C ILE A 140 5.55 -14.63 13.51
N PRO A 141 4.48 -15.05 14.24
CA PRO A 141 3.47 -15.95 13.71
C PRO A 141 2.79 -15.41 12.45
N GLU A 142 2.50 -16.28 11.49
CA GLU A 142 1.82 -15.93 10.23
C GLU A 142 0.55 -15.09 10.42
N PRO A 143 -0.35 -15.38 11.38
CA PRO A 143 -1.54 -14.54 11.60
C PRO A 143 -1.21 -13.11 11.98
N VAL A 144 -0.09 -12.87 12.69
CA VAL A 144 0.36 -11.52 13.06
C VAL A 144 0.88 -10.78 11.82
N THR A 145 1.64 -11.45 10.95
CA THR A 145 2.09 -10.87 9.67
C THR A 145 0.90 -10.43 8.82
N LYS A 146 -0.12 -11.28 8.69
CA LYS A 146 -1.38 -10.95 8.00
C LYS A 146 -2.10 -9.75 8.63
N ALA A 147 -2.15 -9.70 9.96
CA ALA A 147 -2.76 -8.58 10.69
C ALA A 147 -1.99 -7.27 10.44
N VAL A 148 -0.66 -7.30 10.42
CA VAL A 148 0.19 -6.12 10.13
C VAL A 148 -0.06 -5.61 8.72
N VAL A 149 -0.07 -6.49 7.70
CA VAL A 149 -0.35 -6.12 6.31
C VAL A 149 -1.76 -5.53 6.19
N GLY A 150 -2.76 -6.17 6.79
CA GLY A 150 -4.14 -5.68 6.79
C GLY A 150 -4.30 -4.30 7.43
N ALA A 151 -3.63 -4.07 8.57
CA ALA A 151 -3.66 -2.79 9.26
C ALA A 151 -2.93 -1.69 8.48
N LEU A 152 -1.73 -1.95 7.94
CA LEU A 152 -1.00 -1.00 7.09
C LEU A 152 -1.85 -0.59 5.89
N ARG A 153 -2.48 -1.54 5.20
CA ARG A 153 -3.39 -1.28 4.11
C ARG A 153 -4.56 -0.39 4.53
N LYS A 154 -5.20 -0.67 5.67
CA LYS A 154 -6.31 0.15 6.20
C LYS A 154 -5.85 1.55 6.54
N ILE A 155 -4.66 1.69 7.12
CA ILE A 155 -4.06 2.98 7.44
C ILE A 155 -3.83 3.78 6.15
N LEU A 156 -3.19 3.21 5.15
CA LEU A 156 -2.92 3.88 3.87
C LEU A 156 -4.22 4.24 3.15
N TYR A 157 -5.16 3.28 3.04
CA TYR A 157 -6.45 3.53 2.42
C TYR A 157 -7.18 4.72 3.05
N SER A 158 -7.26 4.77 4.38
CA SER A 158 -7.99 5.85 5.06
C SER A 158 -7.41 7.24 4.78
N ARG A 159 -6.11 7.34 4.45
CA ARG A 159 -5.44 8.61 4.10
C ARG A 159 -5.65 8.97 2.63
N VAL A 160 -5.48 8.02 1.72
CA VAL A 160 -5.66 8.30 0.28
C VAL A 160 -7.13 8.45 -0.11
N ALA A 161 -8.05 7.75 0.57
CA ALA A 161 -9.50 7.84 0.32
C ALA A 161 -10.12 9.17 0.77
N SER A 162 -9.48 9.89 1.70
CA SER A 162 -9.95 11.22 2.13
C SER A 162 -9.74 12.32 1.06
N GLY A 163 -9.15 11.98 -0.08
CA GLY A 163 -8.82 12.94 -1.15
C GLY A 163 -7.68 13.90 -0.78
N GLN A 164 -7.04 13.69 0.36
CA GLN A 164 -5.88 14.47 0.75
C GLN A 164 -4.68 14.16 -0.14
N SER A 165 -3.93 15.18 -0.49
CA SER A 165 -2.74 15.07 -1.32
C SER A 165 -1.64 16.04 -0.87
N GLY A 166 -0.46 15.86 -1.41
CA GLY A 166 0.65 16.77 -1.19
C GLY A 166 1.01 16.96 0.29
N ARG A 167 1.04 18.22 0.76
CA ARG A 167 1.49 18.57 2.12
C ARG A 167 0.59 17.98 3.22
N ALA A 168 -0.72 17.94 3.01
CA ALA A 168 -1.66 17.43 4.01
C ALA A 168 -1.46 15.92 4.23
N LEU A 169 -1.41 15.15 3.15
CA LEU A 169 -1.16 13.70 3.21
C LEU A 169 0.21 13.41 3.86
N ARG A 170 1.26 14.16 3.49
CA ARG A 170 2.59 14.03 4.09
C ARG A 170 2.55 14.22 5.60
N ALA A 171 1.92 15.30 6.09
CA ALA A 171 1.84 15.59 7.52
C ALA A 171 1.09 14.51 8.31
N GLU A 172 0.06 13.89 7.71
CA GLU A 172 -0.65 12.78 8.34
C GLU A 172 0.16 11.49 8.40
N LEU A 173 0.88 11.14 7.32
CA LEU A 173 1.73 9.96 7.30
C LEU A 173 2.94 10.13 8.24
N GLU A 174 3.57 11.30 8.28
CA GLU A 174 4.66 11.61 9.21
C GLU A 174 4.21 11.50 10.68
N ARG A 175 2.99 11.94 10.99
CA ARG A 175 2.42 11.79 12.34
C ARG A 175 2.14 10.32 12.68
N ALA A 176 1.64 9.54 11.72
CA ALA A 176 1.31 8.13 11.91
C ALA A 176 2.55 7.23 12.01
N LEU A 177 3.66 7.60 11.40
CA LEU A 177 4.85 6.77 11.29
C LEU A 177 5.35 6.25 12.66
N PRO A 178 5.59 7.08 13.69
CA PRO A 178 6.09 6.59 14.97
C PRO A 178 5.09 5.66 15.67
N GLU A 179 3.79 5.92 15.57
CA GLU A 179 2.75 5.10 16.17
C GLU A 179 2.66 3.73 15.50
N VAL A 180 2.74 3.69 14.17
CA VAL A 180 2.72 2.46 13.38
C VAL A 180 3.96 1.62 13.66
N VAL A 181 5.13 2.24 13.70
CA VAL A 181 6.39 1.55 14.04
C VAL A 181 6.34 0.97 15.44
N GLU A 182 5.90 1.75 16.43
CA GLU A 182 5.74 1.28 17.81
C GLU A 182 4.80 0.07 17.89
N TRP A 183 3.66 0.15 17.21
CA TRP A 183 2.68 -0.94 17.18
C TRP A 183 3.25 -2.21 16.54
N ILE A 184 3.96 -2.12 15.41
CA ILE A 184 4.58 -3.28 14.77
C ILE A 184 5.67 -3.87 15.67
N CYS A 185 6.48 -3.02 16.31
CA CYS A 185 7.56 -3.45 17.19
C CYS A 185 7.06 -4.16 18.45
N CYS A 186 5.78 -3.98 18.85
CA CYS A 186 5.19 -4.79 19.94
C CYS A 186 5.14 -6.29 19.61
N TYR A 187 5.18 -6.67 18.33
CA TYR A 187 5.21 -8.05 17.88
C TYR A 187 6.61 -8.53 17.48
N TYR A 188 7.58 -7.62 17.45
CA TYR A 188 8.96 -7.94 17.13
C TYR A 188 9.65 -8.47 18.39
N PRO A 189 10.22 -9.68 18.41
CA PRO A 189 10.84 -10.21 19.59
C PRO A 189 12.02 -9.33 20.01
N SER A 190 12.01 -8.89 21.27
CA SER A 190 13.17 -8.20 21.86
C SER A 190 14.28 -9.20 22.11
N PRO A 191 15.56 -8.86 21.90
CA PRO A 191 16.70 -9.70 22.30
C PRO A 191 16.68 -10.08 23.78
N GLU A 192 15.99 -9.31 24.60
CA GLU A 192 15.89 -9.53 26.05
C GLU A 192 14.69 -10.40 26.48
N GLY A 193 13.92 -10.93 25.50
CA GLY A 193 12.79 -11.84 25.79
C GLY A 193 11.63 -11.22 26.55
N ILE A 194 11.60 -9.91 26.74
CA ILE A 194 10.53 -9.20 27.45
C ILE A 194 9.43 -8.87 26.45
N PRO A 195 8.21 -9.45 26.56
CA PRO A 195 7.08 -9.00 25.76
C PRO A 195 6.80 -7.53 26.13
N MET A 196 7.03 -6.61 25.17
CA MET A 196 6.65 -5.21 25.38
C MET A 196 5.15 -5.14 25.63
N ARG A 197 4.76 -4.92 26.90
CA ARG A 197 3.37 -4.67 27.23
C ARG A 197 2.95 -3.39 26.51
N PRO A 198 1.85 -3.40 25.73
CA PRO A 198 1.36 -2.19 25.12
C PRO A 198 1.18 -1.13 26.22
N ARG A 199 1.82 0.04 26.05
CA ARG A 199 1.57 1.20 26.91
C ARG A 199 0.06 1.41 26.95
N ARG A 200 -0.54 1.37 28.14
CA ARG A 200 -1.97 1.66 28.32
C ARG A 200 -2.27 2.94 27.54
N LEU A 201 -3.14 2.85 26.56
CA LEU A 201 -3.69 4.00 25.87
C LEU A 201 -4.20 4.95 26.97
N ARG A 202 -3.61 6.16 27.05
CA ARG A 202 -4.15 7.19 27.94
C ARG A 202 -5.58 7.40 27.51
N ASN A 203 -6.50 7.18 28.44
CA ASN A 203 -7.91 7.46 28.29
C ASN A 203 -8.07 8.85 27.65
N VAL A 204 -8.58 8.89 26.44
CA VAL A 204 -9.20 10.09 25.89
C VAL A 204 -10.49 10.26 26.68
N GLN A 205 -10.38 10.95 27.81
CA GLN A 205 -11.53 11.36 28.60
C GLN A 205 -12.40 12.25 27.72
N ARG A 206 -13.64 11.81 27.58
CA ARG A 206 -14.77 12.53 27.05
C ARG A 206 -14.77 14.00 27.53
N ALA A 207 -14.39 14.92 26.66
CA ALA A 207 -14.84 16.31 26.73
C ALA A 207 -16.20 16.37 26.02
N GLY A 208 -17.25 16.26 26.80
CA GLY A 208 -18.61 16.38 26.29
C GLY A 208 -19.58 16.37 27.46
N ARG A 209 -19.80 17.57 28.06
CA ARG A 209 -21.04 18.05 28.65
C ARG A 209 -20.81 19.48 29.10
N HIS A 210 -21.30 20.41 28.32
CA HIS A 210 -22.22 21.49 28.77
C HIS A 210 -22.76 22.18 27.53
#